data_48b2fc9bc1738acf2da07877ec0ac135
#
_entry.id   48b2fc9bc1738acf2da07877ec0ac135
#
_cell.length_a   1.000
_cell.length_b   1.000
_cell.length_c   1.000
_cell.angle_alpha   90.00
_cell.angle_beta   90.00
_cell.angle_gamma   90.00
#
_symmetry.space_group_name_H-M   'P 1'
#
loop_
_entity.id
_entity.type
_entity.pdbx_description
1 polymer ?
#
loop_
_entity_poly.entity_id
_entity_poly.type
_entity_poly.pdbx_seq_one_letter_code
_entity_poly.pdbx_strand_id
1 'polypeptide(L)'
;MSIVTTYLEMHSPDQLRQKRCADRRFQIREKKERNWRFNRDLYFAVGEMWSWNERRVWTDEQWKEYGLAPELRTFGAYYDDLLAGYYELRRDDEGCVEIAYFGLLPEFIGRGFGGALLTSAIEEAWRMSPSIARVWVHTCTLDHPRALANYEARGMVIYKREAAES
;
A
#
# COMPACT_ATOMS: atom_id res chain seq x y z
N MET A 1 -18.00 -18.51 -6.30
CA MET A 1 -16.56 -18.52 -5.95
C MET A 1 -16.34 -17.61 -4.74
N SER A 2 -15.70 -18.10 -3.70
CA SER A 2 -15.46 -17.29 -2.52
C SER A 2 -14.21 -16.42 -2.69
N ILE A 3 -14.28 -15.19 -2.15
CA ILE A 3 -13.15 -14.29 -2.06
C ILE A 3 -12.58 -14.42 -0.66
N VAL A 4 -11.28 -14.69 -0.56
CA VAL A 4 -10.60 -14.79 0.72
C VAL A 4 -9.75 -13.54 0.94
N THR A 5 -10.00 -12.84 2.03
CA THR A 5 -9.18 -11.72 2.49
C THR A 5 -8.22 -12.20 3.54
N THR A 6 -6.94 -11.95 3.34
CA THR A 6 -5.87 -12.34 4.26
C THR A 6 -5.30 -11.08 4.92
N TYR A 7 -5.20 -11.10 6.23
CA TYR A 7 -4.68 -9.99 7.03
C TYR A 7 -3.32 -10.36 7.58
N LEU A 8 -2.35 -9.45 7.43
CA LEU A 8 -0.98 -9.64 7.89
C LEU A 8 -0.56 -8.45 8.76
N GLU A 9 0.37 -8.70 9.67
CA GLU A 9 0.84 -7.66 10.59
C GLU A 9 2.30 -7.83 10.92
N MET A 10 2.86 -6.76 11.51
CA MET A 10 4.21 -6.68 12.00
C MET A 10 4.19 -5.89 13.30
N HIS A 11 4.83 -6.39 14.36
CA HIS A 11 4.82 -5.77 15.69
C HIS A 11 6.12 -5.09 16.08
N SER A 12 7.14 -5.16 15.23
CA SER A 12 8.43 -4.52 15.47
C SER A 12 9.09 -4.19 14.14
N PRO A 13 9.74 -3.02 14.02
CA PRO A 13 10.50 -2.70 12.80
C PRO A 13 11.64 -3.70 12.54
N ASP A 14 12.12 -4.40 13.56
CA ASP A 14 13.17 -5.41 13.42
C ASP A 14 12.71 -6.65 12.65
N GLN A 15 11.41 -6.85 12.48
CA GLN A 15 10.86 -7.95 11.70
C GLN A 15 10.96 -7.71 10.19
N LEU A 16 11.24 -6.49 9.76
CA LEU A 16 11.33 -6.17 8.34
C LEU A 16 12.48 -6.90 7.68
N ARG A 17 12.17 -7.63 6.62
CA ARG A 17 13.14 -8.23 5.69
C ARG A 17 13.20 -7.34 4.46
N GLN A 18 14.13 -6.41 4.45
CA GLN A 18 14.21 -5.39 3.41
C GLN A 18 14.64 -5.97 2.07
N LYS A 19 14.10 -5.40 1.01
CA LYS A 19 14.57 -5.59 -0.35
C LYS A 19 14.81 -4.22 -0.96
N ARG A 20 16.01 -4.02 -1.51
CA ARG A 20 16.38 -2.76 -2.16
C ARG A 20 16.41 -2.93 -3.66
N CYS A 21 16.13 -1.85 -4.37
CA CYS A 21 16.27 -1.80 -5.81
C CYS A 21 17.60 -1.14 -6.16
N ALA A 22 18.44 -1.84 -6.94
CA ALA A 22 19.73 -1.32 -7.35
C ALA A 22 19.62 -0.26 -8.46
N ASP A 23 18.50 -0.23 -9.17
CA ASP A 23 18.28 0.71 -10.26
C ASP A 23 17.89 2.09 -9.68
N ARG A 24 18.82 3.04 -9.81
CA ARG A 24 18.64 4.39 -9.25
C ARG A 24 17.56 5.22 -9.93
N ARG A 25 17.06 4.77 -11.07
CA ARG A 25 15.95 5.42 -11.76
C ARG A 25 14.62 5.20 -11.05
N PHE A 26 14.55 4.16 -10.19
CA PHE A 26 13.38 3.92 -9.37
C PHE A 26 13.48 4.73 -8.08
N GLN A 27 12.57 5.67 -7.89
CA GLN A 27 12.55 6.56 -6.73
C GLN A 27 11.17 6.61 -6.12
N ILE A 28 11.12 6.77 -4.80
CA ILE A 28 9.88 6.88 -4.04
C ILE A 28 9.89 8.24 -3.35
N ARG A 29 8.81 8.99 -3.52
CA ARG A 29 8.70 10.36 -2.99
C ARG A 29 7.37 10.55 -2.28
N GLU A 30 7.40 11.16 -1.12
CA GLU A 30 6.16 11.52 -0.44
C GLU A 30 5.45 12.67 -1.14
N LYS A 31 4.12 12.56 -1.27
CA LYS A 31 3.25 13.64 -1.72
C LYS A 31 2.91 14.52 -0.53
N LYS A 32 3.83 15.40 -0.16
CA LYS A 32 3.68 16.27 1.02
C LYS A 32 2.56 17.29 0.85
N GLU A 33 2.38 17.81 -0.36
CA GLU A 33 1.22 18.61 -0.69
C GLU A 33 0.07 17.65 -0.98
N ARG A 34 -0.91 17.63 -0.10
CA ARG A 34 -2.04 16.71 -0.20
C ARG A 34 -2.85 17.01 -1.44
N ASN A 35 -2.97 16.03 -2.31
CA ASN A 35 -3.74 16.11 -3.54
C ASN A 35 -4.63 14.87 -3.63
N TRP A 36 -5.87 15.02 -3.20
CA TRP A 36 -6.82 13.91 -3.18
C TRP A 36 -7.09 13.32 -4.57
N ARG A 37 -6.92 14.12 -5.63
CA ARG A 37 -7.07 13.62 -7.00
C ARG A 37 -5.99 12.61 -7.35
N PHE A 38 -4.78 12.79 -6.83
CA PHE A 38 -3.71 11.81 -6.97
C PHE A 38 -4.14 10.45 -6.38
N ASN A 39 -4.68 10.46 -5.17
CA ASN A 39 -5.18 9.24 -4.53
C ASN A 39 -6.28 8.57 -5.36
N ARG A 40 -7.24 9.35 -5.81
CA ARG A 40 -8.33 8.84 -6.65
C ARG A 40 -7.82 8.25 -7.96
N ASP A 41 -6.97 8.99 -8.67
CA ASP A 41 -6.51 8.58 -9.99
C ASP A 41 -5.65 7.32 -9.90
N LEU A 42 -4.81 7.20 -8.88
CA LEU A 42 -3.98 6.01 -8.66
C LEU A 42 -4.83 4.81 -8.22
N TYR A 43 -5.86 5.04 -7.43
CA TYR A 43 -6.79 3.97 -7.07
C TYR A 43 -7.38 3.32 -8.33
N PHE A 44 -7.85 4.14 -9.27
CA PHE A 44 -8.39 3.61 -10.53
C PHE A 44 -7.31 2.99 -11.42
N ALA A 45 -6.18 3.67 -11.58
CA ALA A 45 -5.13 3.21 -12.49
C ALA A 45 -4.47 1.89 -12.05
N VAL A 46 -4.19 1.74 -10.76
CA VAL A 46 -3.59 0.52 -10.21
C VAL A 46 -4.66 -0.55 -10.00
N GLY A 47 -5.82 -0.16 -9.49
CA GLY A 47 -6.85 -1.09 -9.07
C GLY A 47 -7.69 -1.70 -10.17
N GLU A 48 -7.64 -1.16 -11.39
CA GLU A 48 -8.46 -1.64 -12.51
C GLU A 48 -8.26 -3.13 -12.78
N MET A 49 -7.01 -3.59 -12.78
CA MET A 49 -6.69 -4.99 -13.04
C MET A 49 -7.02 -5.92 -11.87
N TRP A 50 -7.17 -5.40 -10.67
CA TRP A 50 -7.29 -6.19 -9.44
C TRP A 50 -8.67 -6.07 -8.79
N SER A 51 -9.64 -5.52 -9.52
CA SER A 51 -11.03 -5.42 -9.06
C SER A 51 -11.18 -4.60 -7.77
N TRP A 52 -10.42 -3.52 -7.66
CA TRP A 52 -10.60 -2.56 -6.56
C TRP A 52 -11.89 -1.79 -6.80
N ASN A 53 -12.98 -2.21 -6.18
CA ASN A 53 -14.32 -1.69 -6.45
C ASN A 53 -14.92 -0.85 -5.33
N GLU A 54 -14.40 -0.97 -4.11
CA GLU A 54 -15.01 -0.39 -2.92
C GLU A 54 -15.23 1.12 -3.02
N ARG A 55 -14.31 1.82 -3.67
CA ARG A 55 -14.34 3.29 -3.76
C ARG A 55 -14.73 3.82 -5.13
N ARG A 56 -15.15 2.94 -6.05
CA ARG A 56 -15.57 3.38 -7.39
C ARG A 56 -16.78 4.30 -7.33
N VAL A 57 -17.61 4.15 -6.31
CA VAL A 57 -18.83 4.93 -6.10
C VAL A 57 -18.61 6.18 -5.23
N TRP A 58 -17.37 6.41 -4.78
CA TRP A 58 -17.08 7.56 -3.94
C TRP A 58 -17.30 8.86 -4.70
N THR A 59 -17.91 9.84 -4.02
CA THR A 59 -18.04 11.21 -4.51
C THR A 59 -16.71 11.94 -4.34
N ASP A 60 -16.55 13.07 -5.01
CA ASP A 60 -15.37 13.93 -4.82
C ASP A 60 -15.21 14.35 -3.35
N GLU A 61 -16.30 14.60 -2.65
CA GLU A 61 -16.26 14.98 -1.23
C GLU A 61 -15.69 13.85 -0.37
N GLN A 62 -16.06 12.60 -0.66
CA GLN A 62 -15.50 11.44 0.06
C GLN A 62 -14.00 11.28 -0.23
N TRP A 63 -13.58 11.47 -1.48
CA TRP A 63 -12.16 11.44 -1.83
C TRP A 63 -11.38 12.56 -1.15
N LYS A 64 -11.95 13.77 -1.06
CA LYS A 64 -11.31 14.90 -0.36
C LYS A 64 -11.15 14.60 1.12
N GLU A 65 -12.19 14.12 1.77
CA GLU A 65 -12.15 13.78 3.19
C GLU A 65 -11.03 12.77 3.48
N TYR A 66 -10.94 11.75 2.65
CA TYR A 66 -9.91 10.73 2.79
C TYR A 66 -8.50 11.27 2.48
N GLY A 67 -8.33 11.87 1.31
CA GLY A 67 -7.02 12.27 0.79
C GLY A 67 -6.40 13.45 1.53
N LEU A 68 -7.22 14.29 2.14
CA LEU A 68 -6.77 15.46 2.90
C LEU A 68 -6.66 15.19 4.41
N ALA A 69 -6.99 13.98 4.86
CA ALA A 69 -6.96 13.63 6.27
C ALA A 69 -5.53 13.70 6.82
N PRO A 70 -5.32 14.30 8.01
CA PRO A 70 -3.97 14.42 8.57
C PRO A 70 -3.32 13.09 8.93
N GLU A 71 -4.10 12.04 9.18
CA GLU A 71 -3.59 10.69 9.49
C GLU A 71 -3.13 9.92 8.26
N LEU A 72 -3.37 10.44 7.04
CA LEU A 72 -2.98 9.78 5.80
C LEU A 72 -1.68 10.37 5.26
N ARG A 73 -0.73 9.49 4.88
CA ARG A 73 0.46 9.87 4.10
C ARG A 73 0.45 9.10 2.79
N THR A 74 0.73 9.79 1.71
CA THR A 74 0.72 9.21 0.36
C THR A 74 2.10 9.35 -0.26
N PHE A 75 2.58 8.26 -0.88
CA PHE A 75 3.88 8.21 -1.53
C PHE A 75 3.71 7.75 -2.97
N GLY A 76 4.37 8.45 -3.91
CA GLY A 76 4.44 8.03 -5.30
C GLY A 76 5.75 7.33 -5.60
N ALA A 77 5.69 6.32 -6.45
CA ALA A 77 6.86 5.65 -7.00
C ALA A 77 7.06 6.10 -8.44
N TYR A 78 8.31 6.35 -8.80
CA TYR A 78 8.66 6.90 -10.13
C TYR A 78 9.84 6.13 -10.71
N TYR A 79 9.81 5.96 -12.02
CA TYR A 79 10.91 5.37 -12.78
C TYR A 79 11.28 6.35 -13.89
N ASP A 80 12.50 6.89 -13.85
CA ASP A 80 12.91 7.98 -14.73
C ASP A 80 11.88 9.12 -14.74
N ASP A 81 11.39 9.50 -13.56
CA ASP A 81 10.37 10.52 -13.34
C ASP A 81 8.98 10.20 -13.90
N LEU A 82 8.79 9.01 -14.47
CA LEU A 82 7.46 8.51 -14.86
C LEU A 82 6.79 7.84 -13.67
N LEU A 83 5.52 8.13 -13.46
CA LEU A 83 4.77 7.52 -12.37
C LEU A 83 4.69 6.00 -12.57
N ALA A 84 5.11 5.24 -11.56
CA ALA A 84 5.19 3.79 -11.61
C ALA A 84 4.23 3.10 -10.64
N GLY A 85 3.81 3.79 -9.60
CA GLY A 85 2.93 3.22 -8.59
C GLY A 85 2.80 4.11 -7.37
N TYR A 86 2.25 3.56 -6.30
CA TYR A 86 2.06 4.34 -5.07
C TYR A 86 1.78 3.45 -3.87
N TYR A 87 1.80 4.06 -2.69
CA TYR A 87 1.18 3.49 -1.50
C TYR A 87 0.62 4.58 -0.59
N GLU A 88 -0.34 4.19 0.24
CA GLU A 88 -0.96 5.06 1.23
C GLU A 88 -0.81 4.42 2.60
N LEU A 89 -0.45 5.23 3.58
CA LEU A 89 -0.31 4.82 4.97
C LEU A 89 -1.31 5.60 5.81
N ARG A 90 -2.11 4.90 6.58
CA ARG A 90 -3.14 5.51 7.43
C ARG A 90 -2.92 5.12 8.89
N ARG A 91 -2.69 6.12 9.72
CA ARG A 91 -2.47 5.93 11.15
C ARG A 91 -3.81 6.01 11.89
N ASP A 92 -4.01 5.14 12.88
CA ASP A 92 -5.11 5.29 13.84
C ASP A 92 -4.60 5.92 15.15
N ASP A 93 -5.49 6.07 16.15
CA ASP A 93 -5.15 6.68 17.43
C ASP A 93 -4.55 5.67 18.43
N GLU A 94 -4.44 4.39 18.04
CA GLU A 94 -3.99 3.31 18.92
C GLU A 94 -2.56 2.82 18.59
N GLY A 95 -1.85 3.55 17.74
CA GLY A 95 -0.49 3.20 17.36
C GLY A 95 -0.40 2.18 16.24
N CYS A 96 -1.45 2.00 15.46
CA CYS A 96 -1.45 1.12 14.31
C CYS A 96 -1.39 1.93 13.01
N VAL A 97 -0.64 1.42 12.05
CA VAL A 97 -0.60 1.97 10.68
C VAL A 97 -1.06 0.90 9.71
N GLU A 98 -2.04 1.23 8.93
CA GLU A 98 -2.50 0.40 7.82
C GLU A 98 -1.77 0.81 6.54
N ILE A 99 -1.24 -0.17 5.80
CA ILE A 99 -0.89 0.04 4.39
C ILE A 99 -2.23 -0.06 3.65
N ALA A 100 -2.87 1.11 3.43
CA ALA A 100 -4.25 1.16 2.98
C ALA A 100 -4.41 0.76 1.52
N TYR A 101 -3.53 1.27 0.66
CA TYR A 101 -3.43 0.88 -0.73
C TYR A 101 -1.97 0.83 -1.14
N PHE A 102 -1.67 -0.07 -2.05
CA PHE A 102 -0.30 -0.37 -2.46
C PHE A 102 -0.34 -1.04 -3.83
N GLY A 103 0.45 -0.54 -4.76
CA GLY A 103 0.57 -1.22 -6.04
C GLY A 103 1.38 -0.47 -7.07
N LEU A 104 1.69 -1.20 -8.12
CA LEU A 104 2.41 -0.70 -9.30
C LEU A 104 1.45 -0.59 -10.48
N LEU A 105 1.72 0.38 -11.36
CA LEU A 105 1.05 0.44 -12.65
C LEU A 105 1.48 -0.76 -13.52
N PRO A 106 0.61 -1.22 -14.45
CA PRO A 106 0.87 -2.45 -15.20
C PRO A 106 2.24 -2.51 -15.89
N GLU A 107 2.71 -1.41 -16.46
CA GLU A 107 3.99 -1.39 -17.18
C GLU A 107 5.20 -1.66 -16.28
N PHE A 108 5.03 -1.53 -14.97
CA PHE A 108 6.13 -1.66 -14.01
C PHE A 108 6.07 -2.96 -13.18
N ILE A 109 5.03 -3.77 -13.39
CA ILE A 109 4.90 -5.06 -12.72
C ILE A 109 5.89 -6.06 -13.34
N GLY A 110 6.49 -6.92 -12.49
CA GLY A 110 7.41 -7.94 -12.95
C GLY A 110 8.83 -7.46 -13.22
N ARG A 111 9.17 -6.25 -12.80
CA ARG A 111 10.50 -5.65 -13.02
C ARG A 111 11.33 -5.56 -11.74
N GLY A 112 10.87 -6.18 -10.65
CA GLY A 112 11.61 -6.22 -9.39
C GLY A 112 11.35 -5.05 -8.45
N PHE A 113 10.36 -4.21 -8.73
CA PHE A 113 10.11 -3.01 -7.91
C PHE A 113 9.20 -3.26 -6.71
N GLY A 114 8.38 -4.30 -6.73
CA GLY A 114 7.37 -4.53 -5.70
C GLY A 114 7.94 -4.71 -4.31
N GLY A 115 9.05 -5.44 -4.17
CA GLY A 115 9.70 -5.65 -2.88
C GLY A 115 10.31 -4.37 -2.32
N ALA A 116 10.93 -3.56 -3.18
CA ALA A 116 11.51 -2.27 -2.77
C ALA A 116 10.42 -1.27 -2.38
N LEU A 117 9.31 -1.25 -3.12
CA LEU A 117 8.18 -0.39 -2.80
C LEU A 117 7.57 -0.76 -1.45
N LEU A 118 7.39 -2.05 -1.18
CA LEU A 118 6.84 -2.52 0.08
C LEU A 118 7.80 -2.29 1.25
N THR A 119 9.10 -2.46 1.04
CA THR A 119 10.11 -2.12 2.03
C THR A 119 9.97 -0.66 2.45
N SER A 120 9.86 0.25 1.49
CA SER A 120 9.65 1.67 1.75
C SER A 120 8.36 1.92 2.55
N ALA A 121 7.26 1.28 2.16
CA ALA A 121 5.98 1.44 2.85
C ALA A 121 6.08 1.05 4.32
N ILE A 122 6.71 -0.08 4.61
CA ILE A 122 6.87 -0.57 5.99
C ILE A 122 7.78 0.37 6.78
N GLU A 123 8.91 0.79 6.20
CA GLU A 123 9.83 1.73 6.87
C GLU A 123 9.15 3.05 7.20
N GLU A 124 8.42 3.61 6.25
CA GLU A 124 7.73 4.88 6.45
C GLU A 124 6.55 4.75 7.43
N ALA A 125 5.90 3.59 7.46
CA ALA A 125 4.85 3.33 8.45
C ALA A 125 5.39 3.40 9.88
N TRP A 126 6.53 2.76 10.15
CA TRP A 126 7.16 2.81 11.46
C TRP A 126 7.64 4.21 11.85
N ARG A 127 7.95 5.04 10.87
CA ARG A 127 8.41 6.42 11.09
C ARG A 127 7.30 7.43 11.33
N MET A 128 6.03 7.04 11.19
CA MET A 128 4.91 7.99 11.34
C MET A 128 4.82 8.60 12.73
N SER A 129 5.22 7.85 13.76
CA SER A 129 5.26 8.33 15.15
C SER A 129 6.15 7.39 15.96
N PRO A 130 6.81 7.88 17.04
CA PRO A 130 7.55 7.00 17.94
C PRO A 130 6.67 5.99 18.68
N SER A 131 5.37 6.24 18.73
CA SER A 131 4.41 5.36 19.43
C SER A 131 3.80 4.29 18.54
N ILE A 132 4.23 4.15 17.29
CA ILE A 132 3.71 3.08 16.42
C ILE A 132 4.13 1.72 16.99
N ALA A 133 3.14 0.86 17.20
CA ALA A 133 3.32 -0.47 17.78
C ALA A 133 2.97 -1.60 16.80
N ARG A 134 2.31 -1.28 15.69
CA ARG A 134 1.82 -2.28 14.76
C ARG A 134 1.67 -1.70 13.37
N VAL A 135 2.13 -2.44 12.35
CA VAL A 135 1.86 -2.15 10.94
C VAL A 135 1.10 -3.34 10.38
N TRP A 136 0.03 -3.07 9.63
CA TRP A 136 -0.79 -4.14 9.10
C TRP A 136 -1.27 -3.84 7.68
N VAL A 137 -1.70 -4.90 6.99
CA VAL A 137 -2.23 -4.84 5.64
C VAL A 137 -3.21 -5.97 5.43
N HIS A 138 -4.14 -5.80 4.51
CA HIS A 138 -4.93 -6.93 4.02
C HIS A 138 -4.82 -7.02 2.51
N THR A 139 -4.96 -8.23 2.00
CA THR A 139 -5.01 -8.51 0.57
C THR A 139 -6.06 -9.59 0.35
N CYS A 140 -6.60 -9.66 -0.85
CA CYS A 140 -7.61 -10.67 -1.17
C CYS A 140 -7.22 -11.45 -2.42
N THR A 141 -7.96 -12.51 -2.70
CA THR A 141 -7.71 -13.39 -3.84
C THR A 141 -7.87 -12.71 -5.20
N LEU A 142 -8.45 -11.50 -5.23
CA LEU A 142 -8.57 -10.70 -6.45
C LEU A 142 -7.35 -9.82 -6.72
N ASP A 143 -6.46 -9.67 -5.75
CA ASP A 143 -5.23 -8.88 -5.91
C ASP A 143 -4.22 -9.63 -6.78
N HIS A 144 -3.12 -8.94 -7.08
CA HIS A 144 -2.02 -9.55 -7.83
C HIS A 144 -1.62 -10.89 -7.19
N PRO A 145 -1.40 -11.96 -7.99
CA PRO A 145 -1.10 -13.29 -7.45
C PRO A 145 0.13 -13.34 -6.53
N ARG A 146 1.05 -12.38 -6.67
CA ARG A 146 2.26 -12.32 -5.84
C ARG A 146 2.15 -11.37 -4.64
N ALA A 147 1.01 -10.73 -4.44
CA ALA A 147 0.85 -9.76 -3.35
C ALA A 147 1.11 -10.40 -2.00
N LEU A 148 0.44 -11.50 -1.70
CA LEU A 148 0.60 -12.18 -0.42
C LEU A 148 2.05 -12.62 -0.18
N ALA A 149 2.68 -13.22 -1.20
CA ALA A 149 4.07 -13.66 -1.10
C ALA A 149 5.02 -12.49 -0.84
N ASN A 150 4.77 -11.32 -1.43
CA ASN A 150 5.58 -10.14 -1.19
C ASN A 150 5.47 -9.66 0.26
N TYR A 151 4.26 -9.62 0.82
CA TYR A 151 4.06 -9.25 2.23
C TYR A 151 4.79 -10.21 3.16
N GLU A 152 4.65 -11.51 2.96
CA GLU A 152 5.34 -12.51 3.77
C GLU A 152 6.85 -12.43 3.61
N ALA A 153 7.34 -12.22 2.40
CA ALA A 153 8.78 -12.08 2.13
C ALA A 153 9.40 -10.86 2.83
N ARG A 154 8.61 -9.81 3.09
CA ARG A 154 9.08 -8.65 3.84
C ARG A 154 8.97 -8.82 5.35
N GLY A 155 8.48 -9.94 5.83
CA GLY A 155 8.42 -10.26 7.26
C GLY A 155 7.08 -10.07 7.92
N MET A 156 6.04 -9.77 7.14
CA MET A 156 4.68 -9.68 7.70
C MET A 156 4.11 -11.07 7.93
N VAL A 157 3.33 -11.23 8.99
CA VAL A 157 2.80 -12.52 9.43
C VAL A 157 1.27 -12.51 9.33
N ILE A 158 0.73 -13.58 8.74
CA ILE A 158 -0.72 -13.75 8.65
C ILE A 158 -1.30 -13.94 10.04
N TYR A 159 -2.35 -13.18 10.36
CA TYR A 159 -3.03 -13.33 11.64
C TYR A 159 -4.54 -13.59 11.52
N LYS A 160 -5.10 -13.44 10.31
CA LYS A 160 -6.54 -13.61 10.12
C LYS A 160 -6.84 -13.86 8.63
N ARG A 161 -7.87 -14.68 8.40
CA ARG A 161 -8.45 -14.85 7.06
C ARG A 161 -9.97 -14.80 7.18
N GLU A 162 -10.60 -14.15 6.19
CA GLU A 162 -12.05 -14.10 6.09
C GLU A 162 -12.46 -14.49 4.67
N ALA A 163 -13.44 -15.36 4.57
CA ALA A 163 -14.01 -15.76 3.29
C ALA A 163 -15.38 -15.10 3.11
N ALA A 164 -15.64 -14.59 1.91
CA ALA A 164 -16.93 -14.02 1.55
C ALA A 164 -17.34 -14.54 0.17
N GLU A 165 -18.63 -14.81 0.01
CA GLU A 165 -19.18 -15.16 -1.29
C GLU A 165 -19.28 -13.92 -2.17
N SER A 166 -18.99 -14.11 -3.45
CA SER A 166 -19.10 -13.04 -4.45
C SER A 166 -20.39 -13.21 -5.27
#